data_c893662fc2177d782ca5fd6c71393328
#
_entry.id   c893662fc2177d782ca5fd6c71393328
#
_cell.length_a   1.000
_cell.length_b   1.000
_cell.length_c   1.000
_cell.angle_alpha   90.00
_cell.angle_beta   90.00
_cell.angle_gamma   90.00
#
_symmetry.space_group_name_H-M   'P 1'
#
loop_
_entity.id
_entity.type
_entity.pdbx_description
1 polymer ?
#
loop_
_entity_poly.entity_id
_entity_poly.type
_entity_poly.pdbx_seq_one_letter_code
_entity_poly.pdbx_strand_id
1 'polypeptide(L)'
;KHIELGNALVDMYAKCGGLGKAWEVLIELRVRNVVTWSTLIAGYTQQGMGEEALKCFGLMRDESISPDAITFSSILKACGITRSLDKGIEIHDHIVDNGILQDNIVLNTALVDMYAKCGALQKAQKVFDGLSVRSVVLWNALITGYTHLELCEDALNCFHRMQSDGLSPDMVTFPTILKACGCSRALNKAKQIHVEITCKLLMVTDIAIGTALVDTYAKCGALNKAQQLLDGLPVRNVICWNALITGYVHRWQGEEALNCFERMQREGISPNATTFSCILKGCCSIGAFDKGKLIHNEVVAKGCYLGSNVMLATALMDLYVKCGAMARAQQVLDELPVRDVVAWNALIAGYAQDGHSEYALNSFQRMQRESLSPDAITFSSTLKACGTSGEIGKGKQIHVEILRRGLLLEKNNLALGNALVDMYAKCGLLEKAQQVVD
;
A
#
# COMPACT_ATOMS: atom_id res chain seq x y z
N LYS A 1 -19.19 -32.39 31.27
CA LYS A 1 -17.95 -31.85 31.92
C LYS A 1 -16.73 -31.85 30.99
N HIS A 2 -16.60 -32.75 30.01
CA HIS A 2 -15.43 -32.77 29.12
C HIS A 2 -15.49 -31.69 28.02
N ILE A 3 -16.66 -31.30 27.54
CA ILE A 3 -16.80 -30.31 26.47
C ILE A 3 -16.52 -28.88 26.98
N GLU A 4 -16.94 -28.54 28.18
CA GLU A 4 -16.68 -27.23 28.79
C GLU A 4 -15.18 -27.04 29.03
N LEU A 5 -14.46 -28.08 29.49
CA LEU A 5 -13.00 -28.03 29.65
C LEU A 5 -12.30 -27.90 28.27
N GLY A 6 -12.80 -28.66 27.28
CA GLY A 6 -12.28 -28.53 25.90
C GLY A 6 -12.46 -27.14 25.32
N ASN A 7 -13.65 -26.54 25.45
CA ASN A 7 -13.91 -25.17 25.01
C ASN A 7 -12.99 -24.18 25.73
N ALA A 8 -12.77 -24.31 27.04
CA ALA A 8 -11.90 -23.47 27.82
C ALA A 8 -10.41 -23.60 27.39
N LEU A 9 -9.97 -24.82 27.06
CA LEU A 9 -8.60 -25.05 26.55
C LEU A 9 -8.42 -24.45 25.16
N VAL A 10 -9.38 -24.63 24.25
CA VAL A 10 -9.35 -24.00 22.91
C VAL A 10 -9.30 -22.48 23.03
N ASP A 11 -10.12 -21.90 23.90
CA ASP A 11 -10.16 -20.44 24.14
C ASP A 11 -8.82 -19.92 24.71
N MET A 12 -8.28 -20.61 25.69
CA MET A 12 -6.98 -20.27 26.29
C MET A 12 -5.87 -20.30 25.24
N TYR A 13 -5.75 -21.38 24.48
CA TYR A 13 -4.70 -21.48 23.46
C TYR A 13 -4.92 -20.48 22.33
N ALA A 14 -6.15 -20.23 21.88
CA ALA A 14 -6.46 -19.24 20.87
C ALA A 14 -6.03 -17.82 21.32
N LYS A 15 -6.37 -17.43 22.56
CA LYS A 15 -5.98 -16.13 23.15
C LYS A 15 -4.47 -15.99 23.37
N CYS A 16 -3.79 -17.09 23.70
CA CYS A 16 -2.33 -17.08 23.88
C CYS A 16 -1.56 -17.20 22.54
N GLY A 17 -2.23 -17.23 21.41
CA GLY A 17 -1.58 -17.35 20.10
C GLY A 17 -1.15 -18.76 19.71
N GLY A 18 -1.43 -19.77 20.54
CA GLY A 18 -1.09 -21.16 20.30
C GLY A 18 -2.12 -21.89 19.42
N LEU A 19 -2.46 -21.33 18.22
CA LEU A 19 -3.54 -21.84 17.37
C LEU A 19 -3.36 -23.30 16.92
N GLY A 20 -2.11 -23.76 16.73
CA GLY A 20 -1.82 -25.17 16.45
C GLY A 20 -2.28 -26.08 17.57
N LYS A 21 -2.00 -25.72 18.83
CA LYS A 21 -2.48 -26.49 20.00
C LYS A 21 -3.99 -26.39 20.18
N ALA A 22 -4.58 -25.22 19.90
CA ALA A 22 -6.03 -25.06 19.94
C ALA A 22 -6.72 -26.00 18.94
N TRP A 23 -6.13 -26.14 17.74
CA TRP A 23 -6.58 -27.10 16.72
C TRP A 23 -6.44 -28.55 17.16
N GLU A 24 -5.30 -28.96 17.74
CA GLU A 24 -5.07 -30.32 18.27
C GLU A 24 -6.13 -30.67 19.30
N VAL A 25 -6.38 -29.80 20.28
CA VAL A 25 -7.41 -29.97 21.30
C VAL A 25 -8.80 -30.13 20.67
N LEU A 26 -9.14 -29.30 19.65
CA LEU A 26 -10.43 -29.38 18.96
C LEU A 26 -10.60 -30.74 18.28
N ILE A 27 -9.56 -31.29 17.62
CA ILE A 27 -9.63 -32.59 16.94
C ILE A 27 -9.80 -33.74 17.94
N GLU A 28 -9.15 -33.66 19.10
CA GLU A 28 -9.27 -34.71 20.15
C GLU A 28 -10.64 -34.74 20.82
N LEU A 29 -11.45 -33.67 20.71
CA LEU A 29 -12.77 -33.63 21.26
C LEU A 29 -13.71 -34.59 20.51
N ARG A 30 -14.32 -35.52 21.23
CA ARG A 30 -15.31 -36.48 20.66
C ARG A 30 -16.61 -35.79 20.21
N VAL A 31 -16.97 -34.69 20.87
CA VAL A 31 -18.17 -33.90 20.56
C VAL A 31 -17.73 -32.45 20.48
N ARG A 32 -18.03 -31.82 19.37
CA ARG A 32 -17.76 -30.40 19.10
C ARG A 32 -19.08 -29.65 19.00
N ASN A 33 -19.09 -28.41 19.41
CA ASN A 33 -20.27 -27.56 19.35
C ASN A 33 -19.94 -26.19 18.72
N VAL A 34 -20.95 -25.35 18.57
CA VAL A 34 -20.77 -24.00 18.00
C VAL A 34 -19.70 -23.17 18.74
N VAL A 35 -19.63 -23.30 20.08
CA VAL A 35 -18.68 -22.58 20.92
C VAL A 35 -17.23 -22.97 20.61
N THR A 36 -16.97 -24.30 20.47
CA THR A 36 -15.64 -24.81 20.16
C THR A 36 -15.13 -24.24 18.82
N TRP A 37 -15.98 -24.32 17.78
CA TRP A 37 -15.65 -23.85 16.44
C TRP A 37 -15.55 -22.32 16.38
N SER A 38 -16.52 -21.58 16.96
CA SER A 38 -16.53 -20.11 16.93
C SER A 38 -15.32 -19.53 17.63
N THR A 39 -14.86 -20.14 18.73
CA THR A 39 -13.66 -19.71 19.46
C THR A 39 -12.39 -19.88 18.61
N LEU A 40 -12.24 -21.03 17.94
CA LEU A 40 -11.07 -21.27 17.08
C LEU A 40 -11.08 -20.35 15.86
N ILE A 41 -12.25 -20.20 15.19
CA ILE A 41 -12.43 -19.29 14.05
C ILE A 41 -12.09 -17.85 14.45
N ALA A 42 -12.58 -17.40 15.61
CA ALA A 42 -12.27 -16.07 16.12
C ALA A 42 -10.77 -15.90 16.40
N GLY A 43 -10.12 -16.91 16.96
CA GLY A 43 -8.67 -16.92 17.20
C GLY A 43 -7.86 -16.78 15.92
N TYR A 44 -8.14 -17.57 14.89
CA TYR A 44 -7.48 -17.43 13.57
C TYR A 44 -7.72 -16.03 12.96
N THR A 45 -8.95 -15.55 13.03
CA THR A 45 -9.31 -14.22 12.49
C THR A 45 -8.58 -13.09 13.23
N GLN A 46 -8.45 -13.16 14.56
CA GLN A 46 -7.74 -12.16 15.36
C GLN A 46 -6.24 -12.12 15.05
N GLN A 47 -5.65 -13.26 14.69
CA GLN A 47 -4.25 -13.31 14.25
C GLN A 47 -4.04 -13.00 12.74
N GLY A 48 -5.10 -12.61 12.03
CA GLY A 48 -5.02 -12.29 10.61
C GLY A 48 -4.95 -13.50 9.68
N MET A 49 -5.14 -14.70 10.19
CA MET A 49 -5.09 -15.97 9.46
C MET A 49 -6.47 -16.29 8.86
N GLY A 50 -6.90 -15.45 7.89
CA GLY A 50 -8.25 -15.51 7.33
C GLY A 50 -8.55 -16.79 6.55
N GLU A 51 -7.59 -17.33 5.82
CA GLU A 51 -7.79 -18.59 5.05
C GLU A 51 -8.02 -19.78 5.98
N GLU A 52 -7.29 -19.88 7.10
CA GLU A 52 -7.46 -20.91 8.10
C GLU A 52 -8.83 -20.80 8.80
N ALA A 53 -9.26 -19.56 9.09
CA ALA A 53 -10.59 -19.32 9.65
C ALA A 53 -11.69 -19.78 8.69
N LEU A 54 -11.56 -19.50 7.38
CA LEU A 54 -12.51 -19.95 6.36
C LEU A 54 -12.51 -21.47 6.18
N LYS A 55 -11.37 -22.16 6.31
CA LYS A 55 -11.28 -23.63 6.31
C LYS A 55 -12.01 -24.22 7.51
N CYS A 56 -11.77 -23.66 8.71
CA CYS A 56 -12.47 -24.09 9.94
C CYS A 56 -13.99 -23.94 9.81
N PHE A 57 -14.45 -22.86 9.19
CA PHE A 57 -15.88 -22.65 8.93
C PHE A 57 -16.47 -23.70 7.98
N GLY A 58 -15.74 -24.08 6.93
CA GLY A 58 -16.12 -25.18 6.05
C GLY A 58 -16.31 -26.48 6.83
N LEU A 59 -15.33 -26.85 7.65
CA LEU A 59 -15.39 -28.08 8.48
C LEU A 59 -16.52 -28.05 9.50
N MET A 60 -16.81 -26.90 10.11
CA MET A 60 -17.98 -26.72 11.00
C MET A 60 -19.28 -27.01 10.28
N ARG A 61 -19.44 -26.55 9.03
CA ARG A 61 -20.62 -26.83 8.18
C ARG A 61 -20.70 -28.29 7.80
N ASP A 62 -19.57 -28.94 7.47
CA ASP A 62 -19.51 -30.37 7.13
C ASP A 62 -19.96 -31.25 8.34
N GLU A 63 -19.68 -30.81 9.57
CA GLU A 63 -20.21 -31.44 10.81
C GLU A 63 -21.68 -31.09 11.09
N SER A 64 -22.36 -30.36 10.21
CA SER A 64 -23.76 -29.92 10.36
C SER A 64 -24.00 -29.07 11.64
N ILE A 65 -22.97 -28.35 12.09
CA ILE A 65 -23.08 -27.42 13.23
C ILE A 65 -23.48 -26.06 12.71
N SER A 66 -24.66 -25.56 13.12
CA SER A 66 -25.15 -24.25 12.70
C SER A 66 -24.32 -23.09 13.28
N PRO A 67 -23.84 -22.18 12.44
CA PRO A 67 -23.10 -20.99 12.88
C PRO A 67 -24.03 -20.04 13.68
N ASP A 68 -23.46 -19.38 14.68
CA ASP A 68 -24.12 -18.31 15.44
C ASP A 68 -23.65 -16.93 14.96
N ALA A 69 -24.19 -15.86 15.53
CA ALA A 69 -23.84 -14.48 15.20
C ALA A 69 -22.35 -14.18 15.41
N ILE A 70 -21.70 -14.80 16.40
CA ILE A 70 -20.27 -14.64 16.70
C ILE A 70 -19.44 -15.29 15.59
N THR A 71 -19.83 -16.50 15.17
CA THR A 71 -19.21 -17.21 14.06
C THR A 71 -19.30 -16.39 12.78
N PHE A 72 -20.50 -15.92 12.41
CA PHE A 72 -20.69 -15.11 11.22
C PHE A 72 -19.87 -13.80 11.25
N SER A 73 -19.86 -13.10 12.39
CA SER A 73 -19.03 -11.89 12.55
C SER A 73 -17.54 -12.17 12.32
N SER A 74 -17.04 -13.28 12.85
CA SER A 74 -15.63 -13.69 12.71
C SER A 74 -15.31 -14.06 11.25
N ILE A 75 -16.20 -14.79 10.58
CA ILE A 75 -16.01 -15.19 9.19
C ILE A 75 -16.13 -14.01 8.22
N LEU A 76 -17.03 -13.08 8.44
CA LEU A 76 -17.08 -11.83 7.66
C LEU A 76 -15.76 -11.05 7.78
N LYS A 77 -15.20 -10.96 9.00
CA LYS A 77 -13.86 -10.36 9.19
C LYS A 77 -12.77 -11.15 8.44
N ALA A 78 -12.83 -12.48 8.45
CA ALA A 78 -11.91 -13.33 7.70
C ALA A 78 -12.01 -13.07 6.18
N CYS A 79 -13.23 -12.95 5.62
CA CYS A 79 -13.46 -12.58 4.23
C CYS A 79 -12.86 -11.19 3.91
N GLY A 80 -12.97 -10.23 4.82
CA GLY A 80 -12.33 -8.93 4.68
C GLY A 80 -10.80 -8.99 4.68
N ILE A 81 -10.20 -9.86 5.52
CA ILE A 81 -8.74 -10.08 5.58
C ILE A 81 -8.24 -10.72 4.28
N THR A 82 -8.92 -11.75 3.77
CA THR A 82 -8.56 -12.47 2.54
C THR A 82 -9.03 -11.77 1.27
N ARG A 83 -9.81 -10.69 1.40
CA ARG A 83 -10.48 -9.98 0.30
C ARG A 83 -11.35 -10.89 -0.58
N SER A 84 -11.93 -11.92 0.01
CA SER A 84 -12.78 -12.91 -0.67
C SER A 84 -14.21 -12.40 -0.75
N LEU A 85 -14.52 -11.55 -1.75
CA LEU A 85 -15.83 -10.92 -1.90
C LEU A 85 -16.95 -11.94 -2.12
N ASP A 86 -16.72 -12.95 -2.98
CA ASP A 86 -17.75 -13.95 -3.33
C ASP A 86 -18.20 -14.75 -2.10
N LYS A 87 -17.25 -15.20 -1.27
CA LYS A 87 -17.57 -15.85 0.01
C LYS A 87 -18.30 -14.92 0.96
N GLY A 88 -17.89 -13.64 1.00
CA GLY A 88 -18.56 -12.63 1.81
C GLY A 88 -20.01 -12.40 1.41
N ILE A 89 -20.32 -12.43 0.11
CA ILE A 89 -21.69 -12.33 -0.42
C ILE A 89 -22.50 -13.58 -0.02
N GLU A 90 -21.98 -14.80 -0.24
CA GLU A 90 -22.63 -16.05 0.15
C GLU A 90 -23.03 -16.03 1.64
N ILE A 91 -22.12 -15.57 2.49
CA ILE A 91 -22.37 -15.48 3.94
C ILE A 91 -23.41 -14.41 4.26
N HIS A 92 -23.38 -13.26 3.56
CA HIS A 92 -24.40 -12.21 3.73
C HIS A 92 -25.80 -12.75 3.39
N ASP A 93 -25.95 -13.39 2.23
CA ASP A 93 -27.21 -13.98 1.79
C ASP A 93 -27.71 -15.01 2.82
N HIS A 94 -26.83 -15.87 3.33
CA HIS A 94 -27.16 -16.83 4.36
C HIS A 94 -27.62 -16.20 5.69
N ILE A 95 -27.01 -15.07 6.09
CA ILE A 95 -27.41 -14.30 7.28
C ILE A 95 -28.81 -13.69 7.10
N VAL A 96 -29.09 -13.18 5.89
CA VAL A 96 -30.40 -12.59 5.54
C VAL A 96 -31.49 -13.65 5.52
N ASP A 97 -31.25 -14.79 4.87
CA ASP A 97 -32.19 -15.88 4.75
C ASP A 97 -32.59 -16.47 6.12
N ASN A 98 -31.66 -16.48 7.07
CA ASN A 98 -31.92 -16.93 8.44
C ASN A 98 -32.50 -15.85 9.37
N GLY A 99 -32.73 -14.64 8.88
CA GLY A 99 -33.29 -13.52 9.65
C GLY A 99 -32.42 -13.02 10.82
N ILE A 100 -31.12 -13.36 10.83
CA ILE A 100 -30.20 -13.07 11.95
C ILE A 100 -29.76 -11.61 11.94
N LEU A 101 -29.98 -10.90 10.83
CA LEU A 101 -29.46 -9.54 10.62
C LEU A 101 -30.24 -8.46 11.38
N GLN A 102 -31.53 -8.71 11.71
CA GLN A 102 -32.39 -7.71 12.34
C GLN A 102 -31.83 -7.31 13.70
N ASP A 103 -31.54 -5.99 13.84
CA ASP A 103 -31.04 -5.33 15.06
C ASP A 103 -29.68 -5.81 15.60
N ASN A 104 -28.92 -6.61 14.81
CA ASN A 104 -27.60 -7.05 15.23
C ASN A 104 -26.49 -6.10 14.76
N ILE A 105 -26.17 -5.10 15.61
CA ILE A 105 -25.15 -4.08 15.30
C ILE A 105 -23.79 -4.71 15.01
N VAL A 106 -23.44 -5.83 15.66
CA VAL A 106 -22.13 -6.50 15.48
C VAL A 106 -22.02 -7.10 14.07
N LEU A 107 -23.07 -7.80 13.61
CA LEU A 107 -23.10 -8.39 12.26
C LEU A 107 -23.13 -7.30 11.19
N ASN A 108 -23.95 -6.27 11.38
CA ASN A 108 -24.03 -5.15 10.46
C ASN A 108 -22.69 -4.44 10.31
N THR A 109 -21.97 -4.24 11.44
CA THR A 109 -20.62 -3.66 11.43
C THR A 109 -19.64 -4.57 10.69
N ALA A 110 -19.70 -5.88 10.91
CA ALA A 110 -18.83 -6.84 10.25
C ALA A 110 -19.10 -6.91 8.73
N LEU A 111 -20.37 -6.78 8.30
CA LEU A 111 -20.74 -6.71 6.87
C LEU A 111 -20.21 -5.47 6.19
N VAL A 112 -20.43 -4.30 6.80
CA VAL A 112 -19.90 -3.03 6.25
C VAL A 112 -18.37 -3.07 6.15
N ASP A 113 -17.68 -3.53 7.20
CA ASP A 113 -16.22 -3.67 7.22
C ASP A 113 -15.72 -4.67 6.17
N MET A 114 -16.40 -5.82 6.03
CA MET A 114 -16.07 -6.83 5.01
C MET A 114 -16.20 -6.27 3.60
N TYR A 115 -17.34 -5.64 3.26
CA TYR A 115 -17.54 -5.06 1.94
C TYR A 115 -16.56 -3.92 1.66
N ALA A 116 -16.27 -3.08 2.66
CA ALA A 116 -15.30 -2.00 2.54
C ALA A 116 -13.88 -2.54 2.25
N LYS A 117 -13.44 -3.56 2.98
CA LYS A 117 -12.13 -4.21 2.79
C LYS A 117 -12.02 -4.96 1.46
N CYS A 118 -13.12 -5.54 0.98
CA CYS A 118 -13.19 -6.18 -0.34
C CYS A 118 -13.33 -5.19 -1.51
N GLY A 119 -13.38 -3.88 -1.24
CA GLY A 119 -13.53 -2.84 -2.27
C GLY A 119 -14.96 -2.67 -2.82
N ALA A 120 -15.94 -3.38 -2.27
CA ALA A 120 -17.34 -3.32 -2.70
C ALA A 120 -18.10 -2.21 -1.97
N LEU A 121 -17.61 -0.95 -2.06
CA LEU A 121 -18.12 0.19 -1.29
C LEU A 121 -19.61 0.50 -1.53
N GLN A 122 -20.11 0.26 -2.74
CA GLN A 122 -21.55 0.46 -3.03
C GLN A 122 -22.42 -0.52 -2.21
N LYS A 123 -21.96 -1.77 -2.02
CA LYS A 123 -22.65 -2.74 -1.16
C LYS A 123 -22.51 -2.36 0.32
N ALA A 124 -21.32 -1.94 0.75
CA ALA A 124 -21.10 -1.43 2.11
C ALA A 124 -22.04 -0.27 2.43
N GLN A 125 -22.17 0.70 1.49
CA GLN A 125 -23.04 1.84 1.66
C GLN A 125 -24.52 1.44 1.71
N LYS A 126 -24.97 0.49 0.88
CA LYS A 126 -26.37 -0.02 0.92
C LYS A 126 -26.69 -0.65 2.26
N VAL A 127 -25.81 -1.50 2.80
CA VAL A 127 -25.99 -2.09 4.14
C VAL A 127 -26.06 -0.98 5.18
N PHE A 128 -25.13 -0.03 5.12
CA PHE A 128 -25.04 1.09 6.06
C PHE A 128 -26.30 1.98 6.03
N ASP A 129 -26.81 2.32 4.85
CA ASP A 129 -27.98 3.22 4.70
C ASP A 129 -29.27 2.53 5.16
N GLY A 130 -29.35 1.19 5.14
CA GLY A 130 -30.47 0.40 5.67
C GLY A 130 -30.55 0.35 7.19
N LEU A 131 -29.52 0.85 7.91
CA LEU A 131 -29.49 0.77 9.37
C LEU A 131 -30.19 1.97 10.03
N SER A 132 -31.05 1.66 11.01
CA SER A 132 -31.75 2.66 11.82
C SER A 132 -30.82 3.35 12.84
N VAL A 133 -29.85 2.62 13.38
CA VAL A 133 -28.87 3.13 14.35
C VAL A 133 -27.47 3.02 13.78
N ARG A 134 -26.76 4.14 13.73
CA ARG A 134 -25.38 4.23 13.22
C ARG A 134 -24.44 4.53 14.36
N SER A 135 -23.40 3.70 14.53
CA SER A 135 -22.36 3.88 15.53
C SER A 135 -21.10 4.51 14.92
N VAL A 136 -20.24 5.08 15.77
CA VAL A 136 -18.91 5.56 15.35
C VAL A 136 -18.09 4.48 14.64
N VAL A 137 -18.21 3.22 15.09
CA VAL A 137 -17.49 2.06 14.50
C VAL A 137 -17.95 1.79 13.07
N LEU A 138 -19.24 1.90 12.78
CA LEU A 138 -19.79 1.77 11.41
C LEU A 138 -19.29 2.86 10.48
N TRP A 139 -19.30 4.12 10.96
CA TRP A 139 -18.74 5.23 10.20
C TRP A 139 -17.24 5.05 9.94
N ASN A 140 -16.49 4.63 10.96
CA ASN A 140 -15.05 4.37 10.81
C ASN A 140 -14.76 3.27 9.77
N ALA A 141 -15.59 2.22 9.69
CA ALA A 141 -15.45 1.17 8.68
C ALA A 141 -15.60 1.74 7.25
N LEU A 142 -16.64 2.56 7.01
CA LEU A 142 -16.83 3.22 5.72
C LEU A 142 -15.72 4.22 5.38
N ILE A 143 -15.38 5.12 6.30
CA ILE A 143 -14.33 6.12 6.10
C ILE A 143 -13.01 5.44 5.77
N THR A 144 -12.69 4.35 6.49
CA THR A 144 -11.48 3.56 6.25
C THR A 144 -11.52 2.91 4.86
N GLY A 145 -12.64 2.33 4.47
CA GLY A 145 -12.82 1.70 3.15
C GLY A 145 -12.62 2.70 2.01
N TYR A 146 -13.29 3.86 2.06
CA TYR A 146 -13.10 4.93 1.09
C TYR A 146 -11.65 5.44 1.04
N THR A 147 -11.02 5.63 2.21
CA THR A 147 -9.62 6.09 2.29
C THR A 147 -8.64 5.08 1.72
N HIS A 148 -8.88 3.77 1.91
CA HIS A 148 -8.02 2.71 1.34
C HIS A 148 -8.10 2.60 -0.17
N LEU A 149 -9.23 2.94 -0.76
CA LEU A 149 -9.42 2.98 -2.23
C LEU A 149 -9.11 4.36 -2.83
N GLU A 150 -8.50 5.25 -2.04
CA GLU A 150 -8.13 6.62 -2.44
C GLU A 150 -9.32 7.50 -2.85
N LEU A 151 -10.54 7.09 -2.52
CA LEU A 151 -11.78 7.87 -2.70
C LEU A 151 -11.92 8.89 -1.57
N CYS A 152 -10.95 9.82 -1.50
CA CYS A 152 -10.75 10.70 -0.36
C CYS A 152 -11.90 11.69 -0.14
N GLU A 153 -12.55 12.17 -1.22
CA GLU A 153 -13.70 13.07 -1.10
C GLU A 153 -14.92 12.37 -0.49
N ASP A 154 -15.17 11.11 -0.86
CA ASP A 154 -16.24 10.30 -0.26
C ASP A 154 -15.98 10.01 1.21
N ALA A 155 -14.71 9.74 1.58
CA ALA A 155 -14.31 9.60 2.97
C ALA A 155 -14.59 10.89 3.78
N LEU A 156 -14.27 12.06 3.21
CA LEU A 156 -14.55 13.36 3.83
C LEU A 156 -16.06 13.63 3.95
N ASN A 157 -16.84 13.26 2.94
CA ASN A 157 -18.31 13.38 2.99
C ASN A 157 -18.89 12.46 4.08
N CYS A 158 -18.41 11.23 4.21
CA CYS A 158 -18.80 10.32 5.31
C CYS A 158 -18.47 10.92 6.68
N PHE A 159 -17.30 11.53 6.82
CA PHE A 159 -16.91 12.20 8.07
C PHE A 159 -17.86 13.36 8.42
N HIS A 160 -18.24 14.21 7.46
CA HIS A 160 -19.21 15.29 7.69
C HIS A 160 -20.59 14.76 8.04
N ARG A 161 -21.07 13.69 7.37
CA ARG A 161 -22.34 13.05 7.72
C ARG A 161 -22.32 12.47 9.13
N MET A 162 -21.24 11.83 9.53
CA MET A 162 -21.04 11.33 10.91
C MET A 162 -21.20 12.45 11.93
N GLN A 163 -20.57 13.61 11.71
CA GLN A 163 -20.71 14.79 12.58
C GLN A 163 -22.14 15.36 12.57
N SER A 164 -22.81 15.37 11.41
CA SER A 164 -24.20 15.79 11.27
C SER A 164 -25.17 14.87 12.01
N ASP A 165 -24.86 13.57 12.11
CA ASP A 165 -25.60 12.60 12.93
C ASP A 165 -25.33 12.78 14.44
N GLY A 166 -24.57 13.82 14.85
CA GLY A 166 -24.24 14.12 16.24
C GLY A 166 -23.19 13.21 16.87
N LEU A 167 -22.49 12.41 16.04
CA LEU A 167 -21.47 11.48 16.53
C LEU A 167 -20.09 12.16 16.59
N SER A 168 -19.42 12.01 17.73
CA SER A 168 -18.06 12.54 17.93
C SER A 168 -17.01 11.63 17.30
N PRO A 169 -16.09 12.17 16.47
CA PRO A 169 -14.92 11.44 16.00
C PRO A 169 -14.05 10.95 17.14
N ASP A 170 -13.51 9.74 16.99
CA ASP A 170 -12.66 9.06 17.98
C ASP A 170 -11.19 8.94 17.50
N MET A 171 -10.38 8.20 18.28
CA MET A 171 -8.96 7.94 18.02
C MET A 171 -8.70 7.16 16.71
N VAL A 172 -9.69 6.48 16.16
CA VAL A 172 -9.61 5.77 14.88
C VAL A 172 -10.02 6.67 13.73
N THR A 173 -11.04 7.52 13.96
CA THR A 173 -11.57 8.44 12.94
C THR A 173 -10.51 9.46 12.52
N PHE A 174 -9.83 10.11 13.49
CA PHE A 174 -8.92 11.22 13.19
C PHE A 174 -7.73 10.82 12.31
N PRO A 175 -6.94 9.77 12.59
CA PRO A 175 -5.85 9.38 11.71
C PRO A 175 -6.31 9.01 10.31
N THR A 176 -7.47 8.35 10.20
CA THR A 176 -8.01 7.92 8.90
C THR A 176 -8.44 9.11 8.05
N ILE A 177 -9.16 10.07 8.63
CA ILE A 177 -9.62 11.24 7.89
C ILE A 177 -8.47 12.21 7.57
N LEU A 178 -7.47 12.31 8.43
CA LEU A 178 -6.23 13.04 8.15
C LEU A 178 -5.50 12.42 6.95
N LYS A 179 -5.41 11.09 6.88
CA LYS A 179 -4.84 10.40 5.71
C LYS A 179 -5.60 10.76 4.43
N ALA A 180 -6.96 10.78 4.46
CA ALA A 180 -7.78 11.21 3.32
C ALA A 180 -7.50 12.68 2.94
N CYS A 181 -7.36 13.59 3.91
CA CYS A 181 -6.96 14.98 3.65
C CYS A 181 -5.58 15.08 2.99
N GLY A 182 -4.63 14.26 3.41
CA GLY A 182 -3.29 14.22 2.82
C GLY A 182 -3.31 13.74 1.36
N CYS A 183 -4.05 12.69 1.06
CA CYS A 183 -4.19 12.14 -0.29
C CYS A 183 -4.90 13.13 -1.25
N SER A 184 -5.98 13.77 -0.80
CA SER A 184 -6.70 14.79 -1.57
C SER A 184 -6.04 16.17 -1.55
N ARG A 185 -4.95 16.34 -0.79
CA ARG A 185 -4.28 17.63 -0.55
C ARG A 185 -5.21 18.72 -0.02
N ALA A 186 -6.21 18.35 0.75
CA ALA A 186 -7.26 19.22 1.29
C ALA A 186 -6.77 19.98 2.55
N LEU A 187 -5.83 20.90 2.38
CA LEU A 187 -5.17 21.62 3.48
C LEU A 187 -6.15 22.33 4.41
N ASN A 188 -7.21 22.96 3.89
CA ASN A 188 -8.18 23.69 4.70
C ASN A 188 -8.99 22.76 5.61
N LYS A 189 -9.41 21.59 5.09
CA LYS A 189 -10.09 20.56 5.89
C LYS A 189 -9.14 19.99 6.97
N ALA A 190 -7.87 19.74 6.59
CA ALA A 190 -6.85 19.31 7.56
C ALA A 190 -6.65 20.31 8.70
N LYS A 191 -6.65 21.61 8.41
CA LYS A 191 -6.58 22.67 9.47
C LYS A 191 -7.78 22.64 10.40
N GLN A 192 -9.00 22.48 9.86
CA GLN A 192 -10.22 22.39 10.69
C GLN A 192 -10.17 21.19 11.63
N ILE A 193 -9.81 20.02 11.10
CA ILE A 193 -9.66 18.79 11.89
C ILE A 193 -8.56 18.95 12.95
N HIS A 194 -7.43 19.60 12.60
CA HIS A 194 -6.35 19.87 13.55
C HIS A 194 -6.83 20.72 14.72
N VAL A 195 -7.64 21.76 14.47
CA VAL A 195 -8.23 22.58 15.55
C VAL A 195 -9.11 21.71 16.45
N GLU A 196 -9.97 20.85 15.88
CA GLU A 196 -10.83 19.96 16.65
C GLU A 196 -10.01 18.99 17.53
N ILE A 197 -8.95 18.39 16.97
CA ILE A 197 -8.02 17.52 17.71
C ILE A 197 -7.38 18.28 18.87
N THR A 198 -6.96 19.52 18.65
CA THR A 198 -6.31 20.35 19.65
C THR A 198 -7.28 20.71 20.79
N CYS A 199 -8.53 21.06 20.45
CA CYS A 199 -9.58 21.34 21.45
C CYS A 199 -9.89 20.12 22.33
N LYS A 200 -9.74 18.91 21.80
CA LYS A 200 -9.92 17.65 22.55
C LYS A 200 -8.66 17.18 23.29
N LEU A 201 -7.55 17.94 23.23
CA LEU A 201 -6.23 17.61 23.82
C LEU A 201 -5.63 16.26 23.36
N LEU A 202 -6.06 15.74 22.21
CA LEU A 202 -5.67 14.41 21.73
C LEU A 202 -4.24 14.33 21.20
N MET A 203 -3.62 15.46 20.84
CA MET A 203 -2.23 15.48 20.34
C MET A 203 -1.20 15.07 21.39
N VAL A 204 -1.47 15.32 22.67
CA VAL A 204 -0.55 15.04 23.77
C VAL A 204 -0.61 13.57 24.17
N THR A 205 -1.74 12.92 23.92
CA THR A 205 -2.04 11.57 24.39
C THR A 205 -1.82 10.48 23.36
N ASP A 206 -1.83 10.82 22.04
CA ASP A 206 -1.76 9.83 20.98
C ASP A 206 -0.71 10.16 19.92
N ILE A 207 0.33 9.32 19.86
CA ILE A 207 1.41 9.40 18.87
C ILE A 207 0.90 9.21 17.45
N ALA A 208 -0.14 8.38 17.23
CA ALA A 208 -0.69 8.10 15.91
C ALA A 208 -1.35 9.35 15.32
N ILE A 209 -2.08 10.12 16.09
CA ILE A 209 -2.69 11.39 15.66
C ILE A 209 -1.61 12.41 15.31
N GLY A 210 -0.59 12.56 16.17
CA GLY A 210 0.54 13.46 15.91
C GLY A 210 1.27 13.10 14.62
N THR A 211 1.55 11.80 14.42
CA THR A 211 2.17 11.28 13.20
C THR A 211 1.30 11.55 11.96
N ALA A 212 -0.01 11.30 12.04
CA ALA A 212 -0.94 11.54 10.94
C ALA A 212 -1.04 13.02 10.57
N LEU A 213 -0.98 13.92 11.54
CA LEU A 213 -0.94 15.37 11.29
C LEU A 213 0.34 15.78 10.55
N VAL A 214 1.52 15.31 10.99
CA VAL A 214 2.79 15.59 10.30
C VAL A 214 2.72 15.09 8.86
N ASP A 215 2.28 13.85 8.62
CA ASP A 215 2.14 13.27 7.28
C ASP A 215 1.16 14.07 6.41
N THR A 216 0.01 14.45 6.98
CA THR A 216 -1.01 15.23 6.25
C THR A 216 -0.49 16.58 5.82
N TYR A 217 0.13 17.35 6.74
CA TYR A 217 0.69 18.65 6.40
C TYR A 217 1.85 18.54 5.40
N ALA A 218 2.68 17.51 5.51
CA ALA A 218 3.75 17.24 4.57
C ALA A 218 3.19 16.96 3.16
N LYS A 219 2.19 16.09 3.02
CA LYS A 219 1.52 15.78 1.76
C LYS A 219 0.77 16.97 1.15
N CYS A 220 0.17 17.80 1.99
CA CYS A 220 -0.45 19.06 1.55
C CYS A 220 0.59 20.14 1.18
N GLY A 221 1.88 19.89 1.40
CA GLY A 221 2.98 20.81 1.09
C GLY A 221 3.14 21.96 2.09
N ALA A 222 2.50 21.90 3.24
CA ALA A 222 2.67 22.86 4.32
C ALA A 222 3.83 22.44 5.26
N LEU A 223 5.05 22.33 4.67
CA LEU A 223 6.23 21.72 5.30
C LEU A 223 6.66 22.44 6.59
N ASN A 224 6.61 23.77 6.64
CA ASN A 224 6.92 24.53 7.86
C ASN A 224 5.98 24.15 9.01
N LYS A 225 4.69 23.89 8.70
CA LYS A 225 3.74 23.47 9.74
C LYS A 225 3.97 22.02 10.15
N ALA A 226 4.29 21.13 9.20
CA ALA A 226 4.68 19.75 9.49
C ALA A 226 5.92 19.69 10.38
N GLN A 227 6.94 20.52 10.11
CA GLN A 227 8.14 20.64 10.93
C GLN A 227 7.83 21.13 12.35
N GLN A 228 7.04 22.19 12.49
CA GLN A 228 6.62 22.69 13.80
C GLN A 228 5.88 21.64 14.63
N LEU A 229 5.02 20.85 13.98
CA LEU A 229 4.31 19.76 14.65
C LEU A 229 5.27 18.66 15.09
N LEU A 230 6.20 18.24 14.21
CA LEU A 230 7.22 17.26 14.56
C LEU A 230 8.04 17.71 15.76
N ASP A 231 8.44 19.00 15.79
CA ASP A 231 9.22 19.59 16.89
C ASP A 231 8.45 19.60 18.22
N GLY A 232 7.13 19.76 18.15
CA GLY A 232 6.23 19.75 19.32
C GLY A 232 5.83 18.35 19.81
N LEU A 233 6.11 17.28 19.06
CA LEU A 233 5.76 15.93 19.49
C LEU A 233 6.63 15.46 20.66
N PRO A 234 6.02 14.90 21.74
CA PRO A 234 6.75 14.39 22.89
C PRO A 234 7.61 13.17 22.54
N VAL A 235 7.13 12.35 21.62
CA VAL A 235 7.85 11.17 21.11
C VAL A 235 7.80 11.20 19.58
N ARG A 236 8.97 11.08 18.97
CA ARG A 236 9.12 11.03 17.52
C ARG A 236 9.52 9.63 17.11
N ASN A 237 8.93 9.12 16.03
CA ASN A 237 9.23 7.81 15.47
C ASN A 237 9.72 7.92 14.02
N VAL A 238 10.20 6.82 13.46
CA VAL A 238 10.67 6.78 12.07
C VAL A 238 9.61 7.20 11.05
N ILE A 239 8.32 6.99 11.36
CA ILE A 239 7.22 7.30 10.43
C ILE A 239 7.05 8.82 10.30
N CYS A 240 7.10 9.57 11.43
CA CYS A 240 7.01 11.04 11.40
C CYS A 240 8.16 11.66 10.59
N TRP A 241 9.38 11.17 10.80
CA TRP A 241 10.54 11.63 10.08
C TRP A 241 10.45 11.31 8.60
N ASN A 242 10.03 10.09 8.24
CA ASN A 242 9.86 9.70 6.84
C ASN A 242 8.79 10.55 6.14
N ALA A 243 7.69 10.88 6.81
CA ALA A 243 6.66 11.76 6.26
C ALA A 243 7.23 13.14 5.89
N LEU A 244 8.01 13.73 6.80
CA LEU A 244 8.60 15.05 6.58
C LEU A 244 9.71 15.02 5.50
N ILE A 245 10.62 14.05 5.55
CA ILE A 245 11.69 13.85 4.54
C ILE A 245 11.06 13.66 3.16
N THR A 246 10.04 12.79 3.04
CA THR A 246 9.33 12.57 1.78
C THR A 246 8.67 13.85 1.28
N GLY A 247 8.05 14.62 2.17
CA GLY A 247 7.44 15.91 1.85
C GLY A 247 8.45 16.90 1.25
N TYR A 248 9.63 17.03 1.85
CA TYR A 248 10.72 17.87 1.32
C TYR A 248 11.23 17.37 -0.03
N VAL A 249 11.45 16.07 -0.18
CA VAL A 249 11.90 15.47 -1.46
C VAL A 249 10.89 15.71 -2.59
N HIS A 250 9.59 15.55 -2.33
CA HIS A 250 8.55 15.84 -3.32
C HIS A 250 8.44 17.32 -3.73
N ARG A 251 8.96 18.23 -2.90
CA ARG A 251 9.03 19.66 -3.17
C ARG A 251 10.38 20.09 -3.73
N TRP A 252 11.25 19.16 -4.09
CA TRP A 252 12.59 19.41 -4.61
C TRP A 252 13.50 20.16 -3.60
N GLN A 253 13.18 20.04 -2.32
CA GLN A 253 13.94 20.65 -1.21
C GLN A 253 14.86 19.57 -0.59
N GLY A 254 15.83 19.12 -1.37
CA GLY A 254 16.71 18.01 -1.00
C GLY A 254 17.66 18.35 0.16
N GLU A 255 18.10 19.60 0.30
CA GLU A 255 18.93 20.02 1.44
C GLU A 255 18.17 19.94 2.76
N GLU A 256 16.92 20.39 2.79
CA GLU A 256 16.08 20.28 3.98
C GLU A 256 15.79 18.83 4.32
N ALA A 257 15.59 17.97 3.30
CA ALA A 257 15.44 16.53 3.51
C ALA A 257 16.69 15.91 4.15
N LEU A 258 17.89 16.29 3.71
CA LEU A 258 19.17 15.85 4.30
C LEU A 258 19.31 16.35 5.74
N ASN A 259 18.99 17.61 6.02
CA ASN A 259 19.02 18.17 7.37
C ASN A 259 18.08 17.41 8.32
N CYS A 260 16.88 17.05 7.83
CA CYS A 260 15.95 16.20 8.59
C CYS A 260 16.51 14.80 8.85
N PHE A 261 17.17 14.19 7.86
CA PHE A 261 17.80 12.88 7.98
C PHE A 261 18.94 12.90 9.02
N GLU A 262 19.83 13.87 8.96
CA GLU A 262 20.92 14.03 9.92
C GLU A 262 20.40 14.31 11.35
N ARG A 263 19.30 15.05 11.46
CA ARG A 263 18.67 15.32 12.75
C ARG A 263 18.01 14.07 13.32
N MET A 264 17.31 13.29 12.50
CA MET A 264 16.72 12.01 12.89
C MET A 264 17.78 11.07 13.49
N GLN A 265 18.96 10.99 12.86
CA GLN A 265 20.09 10.18 13.35
C GLN A 265 20.65 10.70 14.67
N ARG A 266 20.81 12.04 14.81
CA ARG A 266 21.27 12.67 16.08
C ARG A 266 20.28 12.44 17.24
N GLU A 267 18.99 12.33 16.95
CA GLU A 267 17.97 11.95 17.95
C GLU A 267 17.94 10.43 18.27
N GLY A 268 18.86 9.65 17.69
CA GLY A 268 18.96 8.21 17.93
C GLY A 268 17.91 7.36 17.22
N ILE A 269 17.13 7.93 16.28
CA ILE A 269 16.11 7.20 15.55
C ILE A 269 16.75 6.56 14.33
N SER A 270 16.73 5.21 14.28
CA SER A 270 17.35 4.45 13.21
C SER A 270 16.58 4.59 11.88
N PRO A 271 17.24 5.01 10.78
CA PRO A 271 16.66 4.99 9.45
C PRO A 271 16.29 3.57 9.01
N ASN A 272 15.18 3.45 8.29
CA ASN A 272 14.77 2.21 7.64
C ASN A 272 14.89 2.31 6.10
N ALA A 273 14.53 1.24 5.39
CA ALA A 273 14.63 1.19 3.94
C ALA A 273 13.84 2.33 3.23
N THR A 274 12.68 2.71 3.78
CA THR A 274 11.90 3.85 3.27
C THR A 274 12.65 5.16 3.45
N THR A 275 13.26 5.39 4.62
CA THR A 275 14.10 6.58 4.89
C THR A 275 15.22 6.67 3.87
N PHE A 276 15.97 5.58 3.69
CA PHE A 276 17.10 5.54 2.74
C PHE A 276 16.65 5.76 1.30
N SER A 277 15.55 5.15 0.87
CA SER A 277 15.00 5.36 -0.48
C SER A 277 14.61 6.82 -0.72
N CYS A 278 13.97 7.47 0.25
CA CYS A 278 13.56 8.87 0.13
C CYS A 278 14.77 9.81 0.09
N ILE A 279 15.74 9.60 0.99
CA ILE A 279 16.90 10.50 1.06
C ILE A 279 17.84 10.35 -0.14
N LEU A 280 17.99 9.14 -0.70
CA LEU A 280 18.72 8.91 -1.95
C LEU A 280 18.08 9.66 -3.12
N LYS A 281 16.75 9.66 -3.23
CA LYS A 281 16.03 10.50 -4.21
C LYS A 281 16.26 12.00 -3.97
N GLY A 282 16.32 12.41 -2.70
CA GLY A 282 16.68 13.76 -2.32
C GLY A 282 18.09 14.12 -2.79
N CYS A 283 19.07 13.26 -2.56
CA CYS A 283 20.45 13.44 -3.05
C CYS A 283 20.49 13.55 -4.58
N CYS A 284 19.74 12.71 -5.29
CA CYS A 284 19.64 12.78 -6.75
C CYS A 284 19.09 14.12 -7.23
N SER A 285 18.09 14.69 -6.53
CA SER A 285 17.42 15.93 -6.93
C SER A 285 18.30 17.16 -6.85
N ILE A 286 19.29 17.16 -5.95
CA ILE A 286 20.23 18.28 -5.72
C ILE A 286 21.66 17.99 -6.20
N GLY A 287 21.89 16.82 -6.84
CA GLY A 287 23.20 16.42 -7.29
C GLY A 287 24.21 16.12 -6.17
N ALA A 288 23.74 15.81 -4.95
CA ALA A 288 24.59 15.50 -3.80
C ALA A 288 25.09 14.04 -3.84
N PHE A 289 25.76 13.64 -4.92
CA PHE A 289 26.13 12.25 -5.18
C PHE A 289 27.10 11.68 -4.15
N ASP A 290 28.01 12.48 -3.59
CA ASP A 290 28.95 12.00 -2.58
C ASP A 290 28.23 11.67 -1.26
N LYS A 291 27.26 12.47 -0.84
CA LYS A 291 26.38 12.14 0.28
C LYS A 291 25.58 10.85 -0.01
N GLY A 292 25.06 10.69 -1.24
CA GLY A 292 24.37 9.47 -1.67
C GLY A 292 25.25 8.21 -1.57
N LYS A 293 26.54 8.29 -1.93
CA LYS A 293 27.51 7.19 -1.78
C LYS A 293 27.77 6.84 -0.31
N LEU A 294 27.87 7.86 0.57
CA LEU A 294 27.99 7.62 2.02
C LEU A 294 26.76 6.92 2.59
N ILE A 295 25.56 7.33 2.15
CA ILE A 295 24.30 6.68 2.54
C ILE A 295 24.25 5.23 2.03
N HIS A 296 24.74 4.95 0.81
CA HIS A 296 24.85 3.56 0.33
C HIS A 296 25.74 2.71 1.24
N ASN A 297 26.90 3.20 1.65
CA ASN A 297 27.78 2.50 2.56
C ASN A 297 27.09 2.25 3.92
N GLU A 298 26.31 3.19 4.41
CA GLU A 298 25.51 3.01 5.65
C GLU A 298 24.43 1.94 5.48
N VAL A 299 23.73 1.91 4.33
CA VAL A 299 22.74 0.86 3.99
C VAL A 299 23.38 -0.53 4.06
N VAL A 300 24.57 -0.70 3.47
CA VAL A 300 25.33 -1.95 3.48
C VAL A 300 25.77 -2.31 4.90
N ALA A 301 26.30 -1.36 5.66
CA ALA A 301 26.78 -1.57 7.02
C ALA A 301 25.66 -1.97 8.01
N LYS A 302 24.45 -1.45 7.80
CA LYS A 302 23.27 -1.79 8.63
C LYS A 302 22.59 -3.09 8.22
N GLY A 303 23.08 -3.78 7.20
CA GLY A 303 22.44 -5.00 6.72
C GLY A 303 21.01 -4.78 6.17
N CYS A 304 20.64 -3.52 5.85
CA CYS A 304 19.41 -3.20 5.14
C CYS A 304 19.54 -3.68 3.69
N TYR A 305 19.79 -5.01 3.55
CA TYR A 305 20.24 -5.57 2.29
C TYR A 305 19.24 -5.38 1.18
N LEU A 306 19.74 -5.02 0.02
CA LEU A 306 19.06 -4.85 -1.26
C LEU A 306 18.14 -6.04 -1.63
N GLY A 307 18.41 -7.19 -1.04
CA GLY A 307 17.76 -8.46 -1.36
C GLY A 307 16.26 -8.56 -1.10
N SER A 308 15.69 -7.66 -0.30
CA SER A 308 14.26 -7.67 0.01
C SER A 308 13.54 -6.37 -0.30
N ASN A 309 14.25 -5.32 -0.79
CA ASN A 309 13.65 -4.01 -0.97
C ASN A 309 13.98 -3.39 -2.34
N VAL A 310 13.16 -3.75 -3.33
CA VAL A 310 13.26 -3.25 -4.71
C VAL A 310 13.25 -1.72 -4.78
N MET A 311 12.50 -1.05 -3.90
CA MET A 311 12.41 0.41 -3.87
C MET A 311 13.75 1.08 -3.49
N LEU A 312 14.49 0.48 -2.55
CA LEU A 312 15.81 0.96 -2.15
C LEU A 312 16.85 0.74 -3.26
N ALA A 313 16.83 -0.46 -3.87
CA ALA A 313 17.70 -0.78 -4.99
C ALA A 313 17.47 0.16 -6.18
N THR A 314 16.19 0.43 -6.51
CA THR A 314 15.81 1.39 -7.55
C THR A 314 16.36 2.79 -7.28
N ALA A 315 16.24 3.27 -6.03
CA ALA A 315 16.77 4.59 -5.66
C ALA A 315 18.31 4.67 -5.75
N LEU A 316 19.00 3.57 -5.43
CA LEU A 316 20.46 3.47 -5.58
C LEU A 316 20.89 3.40 -7.05
N MET A 317 20.19 2.63 -7.89
CA MET A 317 20.43 2.57 -9.32
C MET A 317 20.25 3.95 -9.96
N ASP A 318 19.16 4.65 -9.63
CA ASP A 318 18.89 6.03 -10.11
C ASP A 318 19.99 7.00 -9.68
N LEU A 319 20.47 6.93 -8.44
CA LEU A 319 21.61 7.71 -7.96
C LEU A 319 22.85 7.46 -8.82
N TYR A 320 23.22 6.19 -9.03
CA TYR A 320 24.43 5.86 -9.76
C TYR A 320 24.35 6.18 -11.25
N VAL A 321 23.18 6.02 -11.87
CA VAL A 321 22.97 6.42 -13.27
C VAL A 321 23.16 7.93 -13.40
N LYS A 322 22.50 8.74 -12.55
CA LYS A 322 22.61 10.21 -12.60
C LYS A 322 24.01 10.74 -12.29
N CYS A 323 24.81 10.02 -11.54
CA CYS A 323 26.20 10.39 -11.30
C CYS A 323 27.20 9.82 -12.33
N GLY A 324 26.71 9.19 -13.40
CA GLY A 324 27.55 8.61 -14.47
C GLY A 324 28.26 7.31 -14.07
N ALA A 325 27.92 6.71 -12.94
CA ALA A 325 28.57 5.50 -12.43
C ALA A 325 27.84 4.22 -12.90
N MET A 326 27.76 4.01 -14.22
CA MET A 326 26.97 2.93 -14.85
C MET A 326 27.31 1.54 -14.33
N ALA A 327 28.61 1.25 -14.14
CA ALA A 327 29.05 -0.05 -13.59
C ALA A 327 28.50 -0.30 -12.17
N ARG A 328 28.40 0.76 -11.34
CA ARG A 328 27.83 0.66 -10.00
C ARG A 328 26.31 0.46 -10.05
N ALA A 329 25.61 1.14 -10.96
CA ALA A 329 24.18 0.93 -11.14
C ALA A 329 23.88 -0.51 -11.55
N GLN A 330 24.68 -1.07 -12.47
CA GLN A 330 24.57 -2.46 -12.89
C GLN A 330 24.89 -3.43 -11.74
N GLN A 331 25.92 -3.14 -10.95
CA GLN A 331 26.29 -3.94 -9.78
C GLN A 331 25.14 -4.04 -8.77
N VAL A 332 24.46 -2.93 -8.48
CA VAL A 332 23.30 -2.91 -7.57
C VAL A 332 22.19 -3.84 -8.07
N LEU A 333 21.92 -3.87 -9.37
CA LEU A 333 20.95 -4.80 -9.96
C LEU A 333 21.43 -6.26 -9.83
N ASP A 334 22.73 -6.51 -10.07
CA ASP A 334 23.30 -7.85 -10.02
C ASP A 334 23.34 -8.46 -8.61
N GLU A 335 23.39 -7.62 -7.59
CA GLU A 335 23.34 -8.00 -6.17
C GLU A 335 21.91 -8.33 -5.69
N LEU A 336 20.87 -8.01 -6.48
CA LEU A 336 19.51 -8.40 -6.14
C LEU A 336 19.31 -9.92 -6.28
N PRO A 337 18.81 -10.62 -5.25
CA PRO A 337 18.56 -12.06 -5.31
C PRO A 337 17.43 -12.42 -6.26
N VAL A 338 16.45 -11.55 -6.41
CA VAL A 338 15.35 -11.67 -7.39
C VAL A 338 15.29 -10.36 -8.16
N ARG A 339 15.54 -10.42 -9.45
CA ARG A 339 15.41 -9.28 -10.36
C ARG A 339 14.05 -9.38 -11.02
N ASP A 340 13.19 -8.43 -10.71
CA ASP A 340 11.87 -8.32 -11.31
C ASP A 340 11.85 -7.30 -12.46
N VAL A 341 10.72 -7.20 -13.13
CA VAL A 341 10.51 -6.24 -14.24
C VAL A 341 10.70 -4.80 -13.76
N VAL A 342 10.34 -4.50 -12.49
CA VAL A 342 10.45 -3.13 -11.93
C VAL A 342 11.91 -2.70 -11.78
N ALA A 343 12.76 -3.59 -11.29
CA ALA A 343 14.20 -3.33 -11.15
C ALA A 343 14.88 -3.10 -12.51
N TRP A 344 14.56 -3.94 -13.50
CA TRP A 344 15.06 -3.75 -14.87
C TRP A 344 14.54 -2.46 -15.50
N ASN A 345 13.25 -2.14 -15.32
CA ASN A 345 12.66 -0.90 -15.84
C ASN A 345 13.35 0.34 -15.27
N ALA A 346 13.66 0.34 -13.98
CA ALA A 346 14.37 1.46 -13.36
C ALA A 346 15.75 1.70 -14.00
N LEU A 347 16.51 0.63 -14.23
CA LEU A 347 17.83 0.72 -14.85
C LEU A 347 17.76 1.14 -16.33
N ILE A 348 16.87 0.50 -17.11
CA ILE A 348 16.68 0.81 -18.54
C ILE A 348 16.19 2.24 -18.71
N ALA A 349 15.20 2.65 -17.89
CA ALA A 349 14.67 4.02 -17.95
C ALA A 349 15.72 5.06 -17.56
N GLY A 350 16.48 4.79 -16.51
CA GLY A 350 17.58 5.66 -16.08
C GLY A 350 18.60 5.85 -17.21
N TYR A 351 19.09 4.77 -17.79
CA TYR A 351 20.04 4.85 -18.91
C TYR A 351 19.46 5.61 -20.12
N ALA A 352 18.20 5.33 -20.47
CA ALA A 352 17.54 6.01 -21.60
C ALA A 352 17.27 7.50 -21.34
N GLN A 353 17.03 7.90 -20.08
CA GLN A 353 16.82 9.31 -19.70
C GLN A 353 18.11 10.12 -19.74
N ASP A 354 19.19 9.53 -19.30
CA ASP A 354 20.51 10.21 -19.24
C ASP A 354 21.32 10.05 -20.54
N GLY A 355 20.70 9.56 -21.63
CA GLY A 355 21.30 9.48 -22.94
C GLY A 355 22.23 8.27 -23.18
N HIS A 356 22.32 7.37 -22.21
CA HIS A 356 23.16 6.16 -22.30
C HIS A 356 22.45 5.02 -23.04
N SER A 357 22.07 5.29 -24.30
CA SER A 357 21.22 4.40 -25.11
C SER A 357 21.77 2.99 -25.27
N GLU A 358 23.09 2.84 -25.43
CA GLU A 358 23.72 1.54 -25.58
C GLU A 358 23.57 0.67 -24.32
N TYR A 359 23.76 1.27 -23.13
CA TYR A 359 23.52 0.57 -21.86
C TYR A 359 22.05 0.19 -21.67
N ALA A 360 21.13 1.06 -22.08
CA ALA A 360 19.70 0.77 -22.03
C ALA A 360 19.32 -0.45 -22.90
N LEU A 361 19.82 -0.47 -24.14
CA LEU A 361 19.56 -1.56 -25.12
C LEU A 361 20.20 -2.88 -24.67
N ASN A 362 21.41 -2.84 -24.13
CA ASN A 362 22.09 -4.02 -23.60
C ASN A 362 21.35 -4.58 -22.37
N SER A 363 20.87 -3.70 -21.49
CA SER A 363 20.06 -4.09 -20.32
C SER A 363 18.74 -4.72 -20.73
N PHE A 364 18.06 -4.17 -21.74
CA PHE A 364 16.85 -4.77 -22.32
C PHE A 364 17.08 -6.18 -22.86
N GLN A 365 18.16 -6.38 -23.62
CA GLN A 365 18.51 -7.72 -24.13
C GLN A 365 18.82 -8.70 -22.99
N ARG A 366 19.49 -8.25 -21.94
CA ARG A 366 19.80 -9.07 -20.78
C ARG A 366 18.52 -9.46 -20.02
N MET A 367 17.60 -8.52 -19.78
CA MET A 367 16.28 -8.79 -19.21
C MET A 367 15.53 -9.90 -19.97
N GLN A 368 15.55 -9.84 -21.31
CA GLN A 368 14.92 -10.87 -22.16
C GLN A 368 15.61 -12.24 -22.02
N ARG A 369 16.95 -12.28 -21.88
CA ARG A 369 17.70 -13.53 -21.65
C ARG A 369 17.37 -14.16 -20.30
N GLU A 370 17.03 -13.36 -19.29
CA GLU A 370 16.54 -13.81 -17.99
C GLU A 370 15.05 -14.25 -18.04
N SER A 371 14.47 -14.35 -19.24
CA SER A 371 13.08 -14.79 -19.48
C SER A 371 12.02 -13.90 -18.81
N LEU A 372 12.35 -12.66 -18.49
CA LEU A 372 11.42 -11.67 -17.98
C LEU A 372 10.63 -11.02 -19.13
N SER A 373 9.32 -10.92 -18.96
CA SER A 373 8.44 -10.33 -19.98
C SER A 373 8.47 -8.80 -19.87
N PRO A 374 8.94 -8.07 -20.91
CA PRO A 374 8.88 -6.61 -20.94
C PRO A 374 7.45 -6.11 -20.87
N ASP A 375 7.23 -5.02 -20.13
CA ASP A 375 5.95 -4.31 -20.02
C ASP A 375 5.95 -3.00 -20.85
N ALA A 376 4.87 -2.21 -20.78
CA ALA A 376 4.75 -0.94 -21.51
C ALA A 376 5.85 0.07 -21.12
N ILE A 377 6.29 0.07 -19.85
CA ILE A 377 7.36 0.95 -19.36
C ILE A 377 8.71 0.54 -19.96
N THR A 378 8.98 -0.78 -19.98
CA THR A 378 10.20 -1.33 -20.62
C THR A 378 10.28 -0.91 -22.08
N PHE A 379 9.20 -1.14 -22.85
CA PHE A 379 9.16 -0.80 -24.27
C PHE A 379 9.29 0.70 -24.52
N SER A 380 8.58 1.53 -23.75
CA SER A 380 8.66 2.98 -23.89
C SER A 380 10.09 3.51 -23.65
N SER A 381 10.76 3.02 -22.61
CA SER A 381 12.15 3.40 -22.28
C SER A 381 13.15 2.91 -23.35
N THR A 382 12.95 1.69 -23.85
CA THR A 382 13.82 1.11 -24.90
C THR A 382 13.60 1.80 -26.24
N LEU A 383 12.37 2.18 -26.62
CA LEU A 383 12.08 2.99 -27.80
C LEU A 383 12.74 4.37 -27.72
N LYS A 384 12.71 5.02 -26.55
CA LYS A 384 13.42 6.27 -26.33
C LYS A 384 14.92 6.11 -26.60
N ALA A 385 15.51 5.03 -26.09
CA ALA A 385 16.92 4.70 -26.37
C ALA A 385 17.19 4.44 -27.86
N CYS A 386 16.31 3.73 -28.57
CA CYS A 386 16.42 3.51 -30.02
C CYS A 386 16.36 4.84 -30.79
N GLY A 387 15.46 5.75 -30.40
CA GLY A 387 15.34 7.06 -31.06
C GLY A 387 16.58 7.94 -30.86
N THR A 388 17.18 7.93 -29.65
CA THR A 388 18.40 8.71 -29.37
C THR A 388 19.66 8.12 -30.00
N SER A 389 19.77 6.78 -30.15
CA SER A 389 20.91 6.12 -30.79
C SER A 389 20.77 5.93 -32.32
N GLY A 390 19.59 6.23 -32.89
CA GLY A 390 19.32 5.97 -34.29
C GLY A 390 19.15 4.47 -34.66
N GLU A 391 18.94 3.59 -33.70
CA GLU A 391 18.82 2.14 -33.86
C GLU A 391 17.44 1.73 -34.42
N ILE A 392 17.17 2.14 -35.67
CA ILE A 392 15.89 1.91 -36.37
C ILE A 392 15.52 0.43 -36.42
N GLY A 393 16.49 -0.45 -36.61
CA GLY A 393 16.26 -1.90 -36.74
C GLY A 393 15.63 -2.49 -35.47
N LYS A 394 16.20 -2.16 -34.31
CA LYS A 394 15.69 -2.58 -33.00
C LYS A 394 14.34 -1.93 -32.69
N GLY A 395 14.19 -0.63 -33.01
CA GLY A 395 12.92 0.07 -32.84
C GLY A 395 11.76 -0.56 -33.61
N LYS A 396 11.99 -0.99 -34.86
CA LYS A 396 11.00 -1.72 -35.66
C LYS A 396 10.65 -3.08 -35.05
N GLN A 397 11.62 -3.85 -34.57
CA GLN A 397 11.40 -5.13 -33.91
C GLN A 397 10.52 -4.97 -32.66
N ILE A 398 10.81 -3.96 -31.85
CA ILE A 398 10.02 -3.61 -30.66
C ILE A 398 8.59 -3.22 -31.05
N HIS A 399 8.40 -2.41 -32.09
CA HIS A 399 7.07 -2.04 -32.58
C HIS A 399 6.24 -3.26 -32.99
N VAL A 400 6.82 -4.21 -33.75
CA VAL A 400 6.16 -5.45 -34.11
C VAL A 400 5.76 -6.26 -32.87
N GLU A 401 6.62 -6.34 -31.87
CA GLU A 401 6.33 -7.07 -30.63
C GLU A 401 5.20 -6.40 -29.81
N ILE A 402 5.16 -5.06 -29.77
CA ILE A 402 4.08 -4.29 -29.13
C ILE A 402 2.74 -4.58 -29.82
N LEU A 403 2.71 -4.60 -31.15
CA LEU A 403 1.51 -4.93 -31.93
C LEU A 403 1.06 -6.37 -31.68
N ARG A 404 2.02 -7.33 -31.71
CA ARG A 404 1.74 -8.75 -31.45
C ARG A 404 1.09 -8.98 -30.09
N ARG A 405 1.48 -8.19 -29.07
CA ARG A 405 0.93 -8.26 -27.71
C ARG A 405 -0.34 -7.44 -27.52
N GLY A 406 -0.80 -6.70 -28.51
CA GLY A 406 -1.99 -5.86 -28.41
C GLY A 406 -1.88 -4.68 -27.45
N LEU A 407 -0.68 -4.29 -27.04
CA LEU A 407 -0.46 -3.28 -26.00
C LEU A 407 -0.92 -1.86 -26.39
N LEU A 408 -1.10 -1.57 -27.68
CA LEU A 408 -1.62 -0.26 -28.14
C LEU A 408 -3.15 -0.16 -28.03
N LEU A 409 -3.86 -1.28 -27.92
CA LEU A 409 -5.32 -1.32 -27.83
C LEU A 409 -5.84 -1.04 -26.43
N GLU A 410 -5.00 -1.09 -25.42
CA GLU A 410 -5.37 -0.77 -24.05
C GLU A 410 -5.50 0.74 -23.86
N LYS A 411 -6.65 1.19 -23.35
CA LYS A 411 -7.01 2.62 -23.18
C LYS A 411 -6.00 3.48 -22.40
N ASN A 412 -5.05 2.86 -21.71
CA ASN A 412 -4.08 3.53 -20.84
C ASN A 412 -2.66 3.62 -21.41
N ASN A 413 -2.40 3.13 -22.66
CA ASN A 413 -1.05 3.07 -23.21
C ASN A 413 -0.68 4.21 -24.17
N LEU A 414 -1.27 5.40 -23.98
CA LEU A 414 -0.91 6.63 -24.73
C LEU A 414 0.60 6.93 -24.66
N ALA A 415 1.24 6.65 -23.53
CA ALA A 415 2.68 6.86 -23.36
C ALA A 415 3.51 5.99 -24.32
N LEU A 416 3.05 4.75 -24.60
CA LEU A 416 3.73 3.83 -25.52
C LEU A 416 3.57 4.27 -26.97
N GLY A 417 2.37 4.73 -27.35
CA GLY A 417 2.13 5.34 -28.67
C GLY A 417 3.02 6.56 -28.90
N ASN A 418 3.07 7.46 -27.93
CA ASN A 418 3.93 8.65 -27.98
C ASN A 418 5.42 8.27 -28.12
N ALA A 419 5.89 7.22 -27.43
CA ALA A 419 7.26 6.74 -27.51
C ALA A 419 7.61 6.17 -28.90
N LEU A 420 6.66 5.51 -29.56
CA LEU A 420 6.81 5.03 -30.93
C LEU A 420 6.90 6.18 -31.93
N VAL A 421 6.03 7.18 -31.81
CA VAL A 421 6.04 8.38 -32.66
C VAL A 421 7.36 9.12 -32.49
N ASP A 422 7.82 9.37 -31.26
CA ASP A 422 9.09 10.05 -30.95
C ASP A 422 10.27 9.26 -31.53
N MET A 423 10.31 7.95 -31.38
CA MET A 423 11.36 7.08 -31.93
C MET A 423 11.43 7.19 -33.46
N TYR A 424 10.28 7.05 -34.16
CA TYR A 424 10.28 7.17 -35.63
C TYR A 424 10.63 8.57 -36.11
N ALA A 425 10.16 9.61 -35.44
CA ALA A 425 10.49 11.00 -35.77
C ALA A 425 11.99 11.29 -35.61
N LYS A 426 12.60 10.87 -34.50
CA LYS A 426 14.04 11.01 -34.25
C LYS A 426 14.91 10.22 -35.22
N CYS A 427 14.39 9.08 -35.70
CA CYS A 427 15.06 8.28 -36.72
C CYS A 427 14.79 8.77 -38.17
N GLY A 428 14.09 9.89 -38.37
CA GLY A 428 13.80 10.47 -39.69
C GLY A 428 12.70 9.77 -40.50
N LEU A 429 11.92 8.88 -39.88
CA LEU A 429 10.85 8.12 -40.53
C LEU A 429 9.47 8.75 -40.26
N LEU A 430 9.27 9.97 -40.73
CA LEU A 430 8.06 10.77 -40.44
C LEU A 430 6.77 10.10 -40.94
N GLU A 431 6.79 9.44 -42.11
CA GLU A 431 5.62 8.71 -42.63
C GLU A 431 5.18 7.58 -41.66
N LYS A 432 6.15 6.88 -41.07
CA LYS A 432 5.84 5.84 -40.06
C LYS A 432 5.36 6.43 -38.73
N ALA A 433 5.91 7.58 -38.34
CA ALA A 433 5.42 8.29 -37.17
C ALA A 433 3.95 8.67 -37.35
N GLN A 434 3.55 9.17 -38.54
CA GLN A 434 2.17 9.50 -38.86
C GLN A 434 1.27 8.25 -38.83
N GLN A 435 1.70 7.14 -39.41
CA GLN A 435 0.92 5.87 -39.39
C GLN A 435 0.64 5.33 -37.98
N VAL A 436 1.41 5.69 -36.97
CA VAL A 436 1.18 5.28 -35.58
C VAL A 436 0.12 6.22 -34.92
N VAL A 437 -0.03 7.45 -35.40
CA VAL A 437 -0.98 8.43 -34.90
C VAL A 437 -2.39 8.16 -35.44
N ASP A 438 -2.49 7.77 -36.72
CA ASP A 438 -3.73 7.44 -37.44
C ASP A 438 -4.27 6.07 -36.98
#